data_928bf35c17c381fd6d19b6dd50c563fe
#
_entry.id   928bf35c17c381fd6d19b6dd50c563fe
#
_cell.length_a   1.000
_cell.length_b   1.000
_cell.length_c   1.000
_cell.angle_alpha   90.00
_cell.angle_beta   90.00
_cell.angle_gamma   90.00
#
_symmetry.space_group_name_H-M   'P 1'
#
loop_
_entity.id
_entity.type
_entity.pdbx_description
1 polymer ?
#
loop_
_entity_poly.entity_id
_entity_poly.type
_entity_poly.pdbx_seq_one_letter_code
_entity_poly.pdbx_strand_id
1 'polypeptide(L)'
;SKFDTKNVTNMRNMFYNCQKLKTLDLSSFETDMVTNMESMFYNCILLNTLKLTNKFNTQKVEDMCSMYNSCKELKTINLSGFDTQNVKDMSYMFNLCKSLESLDLSNFNTQKVTLMDNMFNQCLQLTSLDLSNFDTQKVTNMSNMFFNCTGLKTVDISNFNTQAVKNMDSMFRNCTNLTTIYVGENFVTTNARYSDYMFDNCQLLKGALPKYNANKTNHKFANYKTGYFTKLVVRNGDE
;
A
#
# COMPACT_ATOMS: atom_id res chain seq x y z
N SER A 1 0.33 -17.18 -30.31
CA SER A 1 0.06 -18.41 -29.55
C SER A 1 -0.51 -18.02 -28.19
N LYS A 2 -1.62 -18.59 -27.81
CA LYS A 2 -2.18 -18.40 -26.46
C LYS A 2 -1.40 -19.29 -25.50
N PHE A 3 -0.83 -18.72 -24.46
CA PHE A 3 -0.29 -19.51 -23.35
C PHE A 3 -1.44 -20.22 -22.64
N ASP A 4 -1.30 -21.50 -22.40
CA ASP A 4 -2.18 -22.25 -21.50
C ASP A 4 -1.61 -22.15 -20.07
N THR A 5 -2.34 -21.48 -19.19
CA THR A 5 -1.91 -21.24 -17.81
C THR A 5 -2.72 -21.98 -16.76
N LYS A 6 -3.67 -22.83 -17.18
CA LYS A 6 -4.62 -23.53 -16.28
C LYS A 6 -3.94 -24.32 -15.15
N ASN A 7 -2.78 -24.89 -15.42
CA ASN A 7 -2.05 -25.73 -14.45
C ASN A 7 -0.85 -25.02 -13.83
N VAL A 8 -0.67 -23.72 -14.10
CA VAL A 8 0.44 -22.93 -13.52
C VAL A 8 0.15 -22.63 -12.07
N THR A 9 1.06 -23.00 -11.19
CA THR A 9 0.96 -22.78 -9.74
C THR A 9 1.84 -21.63 -9.25
N ASN A 10 2.84 -21.24 -10.03
CA ASN A 10 3.80 -20.21 -9.66
C ASN A 10 4.07 -19.27 -10.85
N MET A 11 3.79 -17.99 -10.66
CA MET A 11 4.04 -16.93 -11.65
C MET A 11 5.06 -15.89 -11.14
N ARG A 12 5.84 -16.28 -10.12
CA ARG A 12 6.93 -15.45 -9.60
C ARG A 12 7.87 -15.03 -10.74
N ASN A 13 8.19 -13.74 -10.80
CA ASN A 13 9.13 -13.17 -11.76
C ASN A 13 8.75 -13.36 -13.25
N MET A 14 7.51 -13.69 -13.59
CA MET A 14 7.14 -14.06 -14.97
C MET A 14 7.47 -12.97 -16.00
N PHE A 15 7.31 -11.70 -15.66
CA PHE A 15 7.68 -10.54 -16.49
C PHE A 15 8.74 -9.67 -15.80
N TYR A 16 9.52 -10.26 -14.90
CA TYR A 16 10.55 -9.55 -14.14
C TYR A 16 11.52 -8.82 -15.08
N ASN A 17 11.72 -7.51 -14.80
CA ASN A 17 12.67 -6.66 -15.52
C ASN A 17 12.37 -6.49 -17.04
N CYS A 18 11.11 -6.65 -17.45
CA CYS A 18 10.68 -6.39 -18.83
C CYS A 18 10.57 -4.88 -19.10
N GLN A 19 11.69 -4.14 -18.99
CA GLN A 19 11.74 -2.68 -18.99
C GLN A 19 11.20 -2.00 -20.24
N LYS A 20 11.23 -2.67 -21.41
CA LYS A 20 10.75 -2.13 -22.70
C LYS A 20 9.28 -2.46 -22.97
N LEU A 21 8.65 -3.26 -22.12
CA LEU A 21 7.26 -3.68 -22.28
C LEU A 21 6.34 -2.48 -21.96
N LYS A 22 5.57 -2.04 -22.95
CA LYS A 22 4.61 -0.92 -22.80
C LYS A 22 3.18 -1.39 -22.56
N THR A 23 2.79 -2.44 -23.26
CA THR A 23 1.44 -3.00 -23.21
C THR A 23 1.50 -4.51 -23.01
N LEU A 24 0.60 -5.02 -22.17
CA LEU A 24 0.50 -6.46 -21.93
C LEU A 24 -0.97 -6.87 -21.81
N ASP A 25 -1.40 -7.81 -22.65
CA ASP A 25 -2.73 -8.40 -22.59
C ASP A 25 -2.65 -9.82 -22.01
N LEU A 26 -3.18 -9.98 -20.80
CA LEU A 26 -3.28 -11.26 -20.08
C LEU A 26 -4.73 -11.75 -20.00
N SER A 27 -5.60 -11.28 -20.89
CA SER A 27 -7.04 -11.63 -20.87
C SER A 27 -7.32 -13.13 -21.06
N SER A 28 -6.35 -13.88 -21.57
CA SER A 28 -6.43 -15.34 -21.74
C SER A 28 -5.86 -16.13 -20.57
N PHE A 29 -5.22 -15.46 -19.58
CA PHE A 29 -4.61 -16.15 -18.46
C PHE A 29 -5.70 -16.66 -17.51
N GLU A 30 -5.60 -17.90 -17.13
CA GLU A 30 -6.36 -18.55 -16.07
C GLU A 30 -5.40 -18.81 -14.92
N THR A 31 -5.67 -18.23 -13.74
CA THR A 31 -4.73 -18.23 -12.63
C THR A 31 -5.27 -18.89 -11.35
N ASP A 32 -6.32 -19.70 -11.50
CA ASP A 32 -7.02 -20.36 -10.38
C ASP A 32 -6.12 -21.30 -9.53
N MET A 33 -4.99 -21.73 -10.08
CA MET A 33 -4.05 -22.61 -9.38
C MET A 33 -2.81 -21.88 -8.86
N VAL A 34 -2.67 -20.57 -9.14
CA VAL A 34 -1.48 -19.81 -8.80
C VAL A 34 -1.48 -19.48 -7.31
N THR A 35 -0.36 -19.81 -6.64
CA THR A 35 -0.15 -19.52 -5.22
C THR A 35 0.90 -18.43 -4.99
N ASN A 36 1.74 -18.12 -5.97
CA ASN A 36 2.79 -17.11 -5.85
C ASN A 36 2.83 -16.21 -7.09
N MET A 37 2.71 -14.88 -6.86
CA MET A 37 2.84 -13.83 -7.88
C MET A 37 3.91 -12.79 -7.50
N GLU A 38 4.85 -13.17 -6.60
CA GLU A 38 5.94 -12.30 -6.18
C GLU A 38 6.70 -11.76 -7.40
N SER A 39 6.88 -10.43 -7.43
CA SER A 39 7.67 -9.74 -8.45
C SER A 39 7.22 -10.01 -9.91
N MET A 40 5.95 -10.40 -10.13
CA MET A 40 5.47 -10.80 -11.46
C MET A 40 5.72 -9.74 -12.52
N PHE A 41 5.54 -8.45 -12.20
CA PHE A 41 5.77 -7.31 -13.10
C PHE A 41 6.90 -6.38 -12.58
N TYR A 42 7.77 -6.88 -11.70
CA TYR A 42 8.84 -6.07 -11.13
C TYR A 42 9.68 -5.41 -12.22
N ASN A 43 9.89 -4.08 -12.05
CA ASN A 43 10.70 -3.26 -12.94
C ASN A 43 10.27 -3.27 -14.43
N CYS A 44 8.96 -3.42 -14.68
CA CYS A 44 8.35 -3.15 -15.98
C CYS A 44 8.15 -1.64 -16.13
N ILE A 45 9.25 -0.87 -16.24
CA ILE A 45 9.27 0.60 -16.08
C ILE A 45 8.39 1.36 -17.07
N LEU A 46 8.23 0.85 -18.30
CA LEU A 46 7.44 1.47 -19.35
C LEU A 46 6.02 0.89 -19.48
N LEU A 47 5.66 -0.09 -18.63
CA LEU A 47 4.32 -0.68 -18.67
C LEU A 47 3.28 0.37 -18.28
N ASN A 48 2.42 0.72 -19.24
CA ASN A 48 1.36 1.70 -19.07
C ASN A 48 -0.04 1.12 -19.32
N THR A 49 -0.13 0.00 -20.01
CA THR A 49 -1.38 -0.69 -20.31
C THR A 49 -1.26 -2.16 -19.92
N LEU A 50 -1.99 -2.56 -18.89
CA LEU A 50 -2.11 -3.95 -18.45
C LEU A 50 -3.58 -4.35 -18.50
N LYS A 51 -3.91 -5.33 -19.35
CA LYS A 51 -5.26 -5.84 -19.49
C LYS A 51 -5.41 -7.16 -18.73
N LEU A 52 -6.19 -7.12 -17.68
CA LEU A 52 -6.60 -8.27 -16.88
C LEU A 52 -8.11 -8.51 -17.06
N THR A 53 -8.56 -9.73 -16.84
CA THR A 53 -9.99 -10.09 -16.82
C THR A 53 -10.31 -10.83 -15.53
N ASN A 54 -11.59 -11.17 -15.32
CA ASN A 54 -12.04 -11.98 -14.19
C ASN A 54 -11.45 -13.40 -14.14
N LYS A 55 -10.80 -13.85 -15.23
CA LYS A 55 -10.02 -15.11 -15.24
C LYS A 55 -8.68 -14.99 -14.54
N PHE A 56 -8.20 -13.76 -14.35
CA PHE A 56 -7.02 -13.49 -13.55
C PHE A 56 -7.41 -13.48 -12.06
N ASN A 57 -7.62 -14.67 -11.53
CA ASN A 57 -8.09 -14.95 -10.19
C ASN A 57 -6.89 -15.09 -9.24
N THR A 58 -6.98 -14.49 -8.06
CA THR A 58 -5.89 -14.54 -7.06
C THR A 58 -6.27 -15.25 -5.77
N GLN A 59 -7.39 -15.95 -5.73
CA GLN A 59 -7.95 -16.59 -4.54
C GLN A 59 -6.96 -17.50 -3.79
N LYS A 60 -6.05 -18.17 -4.50
CA LYS A 60 -5.05 -19.06 -3.89
C LYS A 60 -3.70 -18.40 -3.66
N VAL A 61 -3.54 -17.15 -4.08
CA VAL A 61 -2.26 -16.45 -3.96
C VAL A 61 -1.95 -16.13 -2.51
N GLU A 62 -0.77 -16.52 -2.06
CA GLU A 62 -0.25 -16.27 -0.72
C GLU A 62 0.79 -15.17 -0.68
N ASP A 63 1.43 -14.88 -1.81
CA ASP A 63 2.53 -13.92 -1.91
C ASP A 63 2.35 -13.00 -3.12
N MET A 64 2.24 -11.69 -2.84
CA MET A 64 2.18 -10.60 -3.83
C MET A 64 3.29 -9.57 -3.61
N CYS A 65 4.37 -9.96 -2.88
CA CYS A 65 5.49 -9.07 -2.64
C CYS A 65 6.03 -8.51 -3.96
N SER A 66 6.22 -7.20 -4.03
CA SER A 66 6.82 -6.53 -5.19
C SER A 66 6.11 -6.73 -6.53
N MET A 67 4.84 -7.17 -6.55
CA MET A 67 4.17 -7.59 -7.79
C MET A 67 4.22 -6.51 -8.89
N TYR A 68 4.00 -5.24 -8.55
CA TYR A 68 4.05 -4.10 -9.48
C TYR A 68 5.21 -3.13 -9.17
N ASN A 69 6.18 -3.57 -8.36
CA ASN A 69 7.29 -2.70 -7.96
C ASN A 69 8.02 -2.13 -9.17
N SER A 70 8.20 -0.81 -9.19
CA SER A 70 8.86 -0.06 -10.26
C SER A 70 8.14 -0.08 -11.63
N CYS A 71 6.82 -0.30 -11.65
CA CYS A 71 5.98 -0.02 -12.82
C CYS A 71 5.71 1.49 -12.91
N LYS A 72 6.74 2.26 -13.31
CA LYS A 72 6.77 3.73 -13.15
C LYS A 72 5.73 4.48 -13.99
N GLU A 73 5.37 3.95 -15.16
CA GLU A 73 4.45 4.57 -16.11
C GLU A 73 2.99 4.09 -15.96
N LEU A 74 2.72 3.18 -15.02
CA LEU A 74 1.39 2.62 -14.82
C LEU A 74 0.53 3.64 -14.07
N LYS A 75 -0.54 4.15 -14.72
CA LYS A 75 -1.44 5.18 -14.17
C LYS A 75 -2.60 4.59 -13.38
N THR A 76 -3.14 3.49 -13.86
CA THR A 76 -4.26 2.77 -13.24
C THR A 76 -4.05 1.27 -13.38
N ILE A 77 -4.62 0.51 -12.46
CA ILE A 77 -4.58 -0.97 -12.48
C ILE A 77 -6.00 -1.45 -12.21
N ASN A 78 -6.51 -2.35 -13.06
CA ASN A 78 -7.77 -3.03 -12.77
C ASN A 78 -7.50 -4.21 -11.82
N LEU A 79 -7.91 -4.08 -10.57
CA LEU A 79 -7.79 -5.10 -9.53
C LEU A 79 -9.12 -5.78 -9.18
N SER A 80 -10.18 -5.55 -9.95
CA SER A 80 -11.55 -6.04 -9.63
C SER A 80 -11.66 -7.57 -9.53
N GLY A 81 -10.74 -8.31 -10.15
CA GLY A 81 -10.66 -9.77 -10.05
C GLY A 81 -9.76 -10.29 -8.92
N PHE A 82 -9.17 -9.40 -8.12
CA PHE A 82 -8.25 -9.81 -7.06
C PHE A 82 -9.01 -10.23 -5.81
N ASP A 83 -8.81 -11.45 -5.36
CA ASP A 83 -9.18 -11.94 -4.03
C ASP A 83 -7.90 -12.15 -3.23
N THR A 84 -7.74 -11.38 -2.16
CA THR A 84 -6.49 -11.37 -1.37
C THR A 84 -6.61 -12.08 -0.03
N GLN A 85 -7.71 -12.84 0.20
CA GLN A 85 -7.99 -13.50 1.49
C GLN A 85 -6.89 -14.45 1.99
N ASN A 86 -6.00 -14.93 1.10
CA ASN A 86 -4.92 -15.84 1.45
C ASN A 86 -3.54 -15.17 1.45
N VAL A 87 -3.45 -13.90 1.04
CA VAL A 87 -2.18 -13.18 0.93
C VAL A 87 -1.61 -12.88 2.31
N LYS A 88 -0.32 -13.20 2.48
CA LYS A 88 0.47 -13.00 3.71
C LYS A 88 1.48 -11.86 3.59
N ASP A 89 1.96 -11.61 2.36
CA ASP A 89 2.95 -10.59 2.06
C ASP A 89 2.48 -9.68 0.92
N MET A 90 2.34 -8.38 1.24
CA MET A 90 2.05 -7.29 0.29
C MET A 90 3.17 -6.24 0.28
N SER A 91 4.34 -6.58 0.85
CA SER A 91 5.46 -5.63 0.89
C SER A 91 5.87 -5.23 -0.53
N TYR A 92 6.19 -3.94 -0.71
CA TYR A 92 6.62 -3.36 -1.99
C TYR A 92 5.63 -3.50 -3.17
N MET A 93 4.38 -3.92 -2.94
CA MET A 93 3.47 -4.30 -4.04
C MET A 93 3.33 -3.21 -5.10
N PHE A 94 3.21 -1.93 -4.70
CA PHE A 94 3.11 -0.77 -5.59
C PHE A 94 4.29 0.20 -5.43
N ASN A 95 5.40 -0.27 -4.84
CA ASN A 95 6.59 0.56 -4.64
C ASN A 95 7.07 1.16 -5.97
N LEU A 96 7.41 2.46 -5.97
CA LEU A 96 7.89 3.17 -7.17
C LEU A 96 6.90 3.20 -8.37
N CYS A 97 5.60 2.98 -8.13
CA CYS A 97 4.57 3.24 -9.13
C CYS A 97 4.31 4.75 -9.23
N LYS A 98 5.29 5.48 -9.80
CA LYS A 98 5.36 6.94 -9.71
C LYS A 98 4.21 7.68 -10.40
N SER A 99 3.65 7.10 -11.45
CA SER A 99 2.55 7.69 -12.22
C SER A 99 1.17 7.21 -11.78
N LEU A 100 1.08 6.35 -10.76
CA LEU A 100 -0.20 5.81 -10.29
C LEU A 100 -1.08 6.92 -9.73
N GLU A 101 -2.20 7.20 -10.39
CA GLU A 101 -3.12 8.31 -10.08
C GLU A 101 -4.24 7.88 -9.13
N SER A 102 -4.73 6.65 -9.28
CA SER A 102 -5.79 6.07 -8.47
C SER A 102 -5.62 4.57 -8.32
N LEU A 103 -6.16 4.03 -7.25
CA LEU A 103 -6.11 2.60 -6.92
C LEU A 103 -7.37 2.21 -6.17
N ASP A 104 -8.15 1.29 -6.75
CA ASP A 104 -9.31 0.69 -6.08
C ASP A 104 -8.88 -0.59 -5.37
N LEU A 105 -8.93 -0.56 -4.04
CA LEU A 105 -8.58 -1.66 -3.14
C LEU A 105 -9.81 -2.19 -2.39
N SER A 106 -11.03 -1.83 -2.80
CA SER A 106 -12.27 -2.13 -2.07
C SER A 106 -12.52 -3.63 -1.87
N ASN A 107 -11.97 -4.47 -2.73
CA ASN A 107 -12.07 -5.93 -2.65
C ASN A 107 -10.89 -6.61 -1.90
N PHE A 108 -9.91 -5.84 -1.41
CA PHE A 108 -8.78 -6.42 -0.68
C PHE A 108 -9.20 -6.89 0.71
N ASN A 109 -8.89 -8.15 1.03
CA ASN A 109 -8.98 -8.71 2.37
C ASN A 109 -7.56 -8.90 2.91
N THR A 110 -7.21 -8.16 3.98
CA THR A 110 -5.85 -8.17 4.52
C THR A 110 -5.71 -8.92 5.85
N GLN A 111 -6.73 -9.68 6.27
CA GLN A 111 -6.75 -10.38 7.56
C GLN A 111 -5.58 -11.35 7.80
N LYS A 112 -4.93 -11.84 6.74
CA LYS A 112 -3.76 -12.73 6.85
C LYS A 112 -2.44 -12.03 6.58
N VAL A 113 -2.46 -10.77 6.19
CA VAL A 113 -1.25 -10.02 5.83
C VAL A 113 -0.42 -9.71 7.07
N THR A 114 0.87 -9.98 6.98
CA THR A 114 1.85 -9.75 8.05
C THR A 114 2.88 -8.68 7.70
N LEU A 115 3.08 -8.41 6.41
CA LEU A 115 4.05 -7.44 5.89
C LEU A 115 3.38 -6.49 4.90
N MET A 116 3.50 -5.17 5.15
CA MET A 116 3.01 -4.09 4.30
C MET A 116 4.07 -2.99 4.11
N ASP A 117 5.33 -3.30 4.42
CA ASP A 117 6.39 -2.31 4.28
C ASP A 117 6.58 -1.90 2.81
N ASN A 118 6.82 -0.62 2.62
CA ASN A 118 7.01 -0.02 1.29
C ASN A 118 5.84 -0.20 0.30
N MET A 119 4.65 -0.60 0.75
CA MET A 119 3.55 -0.98 -0.15
C MET A 119 3.21 0.13 -1.17
N PHE A 120 3.18 1.39 -0.74
CA PHE A 120 2.89 2.56 -1.60
C PHE A 120 4.08 3.54 -1.69
N ASN A 121 5.29 3.09 -1.32
CA ASN A 121 6.48 3.94 -1.32
C ASN A 121 6.71 4.58 -2.69
N GLN A 122 6.85 5.90 -2.73
CA GLN A 122 7.04 6.70 -3.95
C GLN A 122 5.91 6.59 -4.99
N CYS A 123 4.66 6.41 -4.57
CA CYS A 123 3.49 6.65 -5.39
C CYS A 123 3.21 8.16 -5.47
N LEU A 124 3.97 8.87 -6.32
CA LEU A 124 4.06 10.33 -6.32
C LEU A 124 2.76 11.03 -6.74
N GLN A 125 1.97 10.41 -7.61
CA GLN A 125 0.74 10.98 -8.19
C GLN A 125 -0.54 10.51 -7.48
N LEU A 126 -0.42 9.60 -6.50
CA LEU A 126 -1.57 9.09 -5.75
C LEU A 126 -2.11 10.20 -4.82
N THR A 127 -3.33 10.68 -5.10
CA THR A 127 -3.92 11.82 -4.38
C THR A 127 -4.83 11.43 -3.23
N SER A 128 -5.41 10.23 -3.31
CA SER A 128 -6.27 9.63 -2.30
C SER A 128 -6.11 8.12 -2.30
N LEU A 129 -6.40 7.50 -1.17
CA LEU A 129 -6.34 6.05 -0.99
C LEU A 129 -7.37 5.65 0.05
N ASP A 130 -8.31 4.79 -0.34
CA ASP A 130 -9.28 4.20 0.58
C ASP A 130 -8.71 2.89 1.14
N LEU A 131 -8.48 2.87 2.45
CA LEU A 131 -7.96 1.73 3.20
C LEU A 131 -8.96 1.25 4.25
N SER A 132 -10.22 1.66 4.16
CA SER A 132 -11.26 1.40 5.17
C SER A 132 -11.52 -0.10 5.41
N ASN A 133 -11.23 -0.94 4.42
CA ASN A 133 -11.36 -2.40 4.50
C ASN A 133 -10.09 -3.13 4.98
N PHE A 134 -8.99 -2.40 5.24
CA PHE A 134 -7.73 -3.04 5.66
C PHE A 134 -7.80 -3.48 7.13
N ASP A 135 -7.66 -4.78 7.36
CA ASP A 135 -7.39 -5.33 8.70
C ASP A 135 -5.88 -5.47 8.88
N THR A 136 -5.33 -4.74 9.84
CA THR A 136 -3.89 -4.70 10.09
C THR A 136 -3.48 -5.42 11.38
N GLN A 137 -4.38 -6.17 12.01
CA GLN A 137 -4.17 -6.78 13.32
C GLN A 137 -2.93 -7.71 13.37
N LYS A 138 -2.59 -8.35 12.24
CA LYS A 138 -1.43 -9.25 12.14
C LYS A 138 -0.19 -8.62 11.54
N VAL A 139 -0.28 -7.38 11.08
CA VAL A 139 0.83 -6.70 10.41
C VAL A 139 1.93 -6.38 11.43
N THR A 140 3.15 -6.77 11.11
CA THR A 140 4.33 -6.57 11.97
C THR A 140 5.28 -5.50 11.44
N ASN A 141 5.21 -5.19 10.14
CA ASN A 141 6.08 -4.20 9.49
C ASN A 141 5.26 -3.29 8.56
N MET A 142 5.31 -1.97 8.83
CA MET A 142 4.71 -0.88 8.04
C MET A 142 5.74 0.18 7.67
N SER A 143 7.05 -0.15 7.74
CA SER A 143 8.09 0.83 7.42
C SER A 143 7.96 1.34 6.00
N ASN A 144 8.17 2.64 5.81
CA ASN A 144 8.10 3.32 4.51
C ASN A 144 6.77 3.14 3.75
N MET A 145 5.68 2.70 4.39
CA MET A 145 4.44 2.34 3.69
C MET A 145 3.94 3.46 2.76
N PHE A 146 4.06 4.72 3.18
CA PHE A 146 3.70 5.91 2.41
C PHE A 146 4.90 6.84 2.16
N PHE A 147 6.14 6.33 2.26
CA PHE A 147 7.32 7.16 2.06
C PHE A 147 7.27 7.89 0.72
N ASN A 148 7.51 9.21 0.75
CA ASN A 148 7.55 10.05 -0.45
C ASN A 148 6.27 10.02 -1.32
N CYS A 149 5.09 9.78 -0.72
CA CYS A 149 3.79 9.91 -1.39
C CYS A 149 3.41 11.39 -1.46
N THR A 150 4.08 12.13 -2.34
CA THR A 150 3.95 13.60 -2.42
C THR A 150 2.59 14.07 -2.92
N GLY A 151 1.81 13.21 -3.59
CA GLY A 151 0.45 13.53 -4.05
C GLY A 151 -0.59 13.51 -2.93
N LEU A 152 -0.38 12.72 -1.87
CA LEU A 152 -1.36 12.53 -0.79
C LEU A 152 -1.56 13.80 0.03
N LYS A 153 -2.82 14.22 0.19
CA LYS A 153 -3.22 15.36 1.04
C LYS A 153 -3.77 14.89 2.39
N THR A 154 -4.50 13.81 2.38
CA THR A 154 -5.07 13.19 3.58
C THR A 154 -4.88 11.68 3.52
N VAL A 155 -4.73 11.05 4.68
CA VAL A 155 -4.70 9.59 4.84
C VAL A 155 -5.63 9.22 5.98
N ASP A 156 -6.57 8.32 5.71
CA ASP A 156 -7.42 7.73 6.74
C ASP A 156 -6.96 6.30 7.05
N ILE A 157 -6.42 6.12 8.25
CA ILE A 157 -6.00 4.85 8.83
C ILE A 157 -6.70 4.62 10.17
N SER A 158 -7.92 5.14 10.32
CA SER A 158 -8.68 5.07 11.57
C SER A 158 -9.06 3.64 11.97
N ASN A 159 -9.12 2.74 10.99
CA ASN A 159 -9.35 1.31 11.20
C ASN A 159 -8.07 0.50 11.53
N PHE A 160 -6.87 1.10 11.40
CA PHE A 160 -5.63 0.35 11.63
C PHE A 160 -5.47 -0.06 13.10
N ASN A 161 -5.22 -1.33 13.32
CA ASN A 161 -4.75 -1.87 14.58
C ASN A 161 -3.25 -2.16 14.48
N THR A 162 -2.46 -1.40 15.23
CA THR A 162 -1.00 -1.46 15.14
C THR A 162 -0.34 -2.13 16.36
N GLN A 163 -1.10 -2.88 17.16
CA GLN A 163 -0.58 -3.55 18.35
C GLN A 163 0.52 -4.57 18.05
N ALA A 164 0.47 -5.23 16.89
CA ALA A 164 1.50 -6.19 16.46
C ALA A 164 2.71 -5.54 15.76
N VAL A 165 2.60 -4.26 15.37
CA VAL A 165 3.60 -3.61 14.53
C VAL A 165 4.88 -3.33 15.32
N LYS A 166 6.01 -3.79 14.80
CA LYS A 166 7.36 -3.62 15.36
C LYS A 166 8.19 -2.59 14.64
N ASN A 167 7.84 -2.29 13.38
CA ASN A 167 8.58 -1.35 12.54
C ASN A 167 7.61 -0.39 11.83
N MET A 168 7.73 0.90 12.12
CA MET A 168 7.02 2.01 11.49
C MET A 168 7.98 3.09 10.98
N ASP A 169 9.26 2.72 10.79
CA ASP A 169 10.28 3.69 10.39
C ASP A 169 9.89 4.39 9.10
N SER A 170 10.05 5.72 9.08
CA SER A 170 9.82 6.54 7.89
C SER A 170 8.42 6.38 7.24
N MET A 171 7.39 5.93 7.99
CA MET A 171 6.09 5.54 7.42
C MET A 171 5.46 6.62 6.53
N PHE A 172 5.58 7.90 6.91
CA PHE A 172 5.06 9.05 6.15
C PHE A 172 6.17 10.02 5.70
N ARG A 173 7.43 9.63 5.84
CA ARG A 173 8.56 10.52 5.51
C ARG A 173 8.42 11.07 4.10
N ASN A 174 8.73 12.37 3.92
CA ASN A 174 8.65 13.10 2.65
C ASN A 174 7.24 13.19 2.03
N CYS A 175 6.17 13.00 2.79
CA CYS A 175 4.80 13.29 2.32
C CYS A 175 4.57 14.80 2.38
N THR A 176 5.16 15.56 1.44
CA THR A 176 5.27 17.02 1.52
C THR A 176 3.94 17.77 1.41
N ASN A 177 2.90 17.17 0.79
CA ASN A 177 1.57 17.74 0.68
C ASN A 177 0.58 17.20 1.71
N LEU A 178 1.01 16.27 2.58
CA LEU A 178 0.15 15.65 3.58
C LEU A 178 -0.18 16.66 4.69
N THR A 179 -1.47 16.94 4.84
CA THR A 179 -1.99 17.90 5.84
C THR A 179 -2.61 17.20 7.04
N THR A 180 -3.23 16.03 6.84
CA THR A 180 -4.02 15.35 7.88
C THR A 180 -3.86 13.83 7.79
N ILE A 181 -3.66 13.20 8.95
CA ILE A 181 -3.71 11.75 9.12
C ILE A 181 -4.81 11.45 10.15
N TYR A 182 -5.86 10.76 9.71
CA TYR A 182 -6.92 10.30 10.61
C TYR A 182 -6.57 8.94 11.20
N VAL A 183 -6.73 8.80 12.51
CA VAL A 183 -6.47 7.56 13.25
C VAL A 183 -7.61 7.21 14.21
N GLY A 184 -7.75 5.91 14.50
CA GLY A 184 -8.59 5.39 15.57
C GLY A 184 -7.82 5.10 16.87
N GLU A 185 -8.53 4.51 17.83
CA GLU A 185 -7.98 4.21 19.16
C GLU A 185 -6.98 3.05 19.14
N ASN A 186 -7.08 2.16 18.15
CA ASN A 186 -6.21 1.00 18.01
C ASN A 186 -4.85 1.33 17.35
N PHE A 187 -4.66 2.57 16.87
CA PHE A 187 -3.36 3.01 16.39
C PHE A 187 -2.45 3.34 17.57
N VAL A 188 -1.57 2.42 17.90
CA VAL A 188 -0.60 2.54 19.00
C VAL A 188 0.83 2.34 18.49
N THR A 189 1.79 2.97 19.17
CA THR A 189 3.22 2.87 18.79
C THR A 189 4.07 2.23 19.91
N THR A 190 3.43 1.69 20.93
CA THR A 190 4.10 1.14 22.12
C THR A 190 5.00 -0.05 21.84
N ASN A 191 4.70 -0.83 20.81
CA ASN A 191 5.45 -2.01 20.41
C ASN A 191 6.43 -1.74 19.24
N ALA A 192 6.40 -0.55 18.67
CA ALA A 192 7.28 -0.17 17.58
C ALA A 192 8.72 0.07 18.09
N ARG A 193 9.62 -0.83 17.72
CA ARG A 193 11.05 -0.75 18.06
C ARG A 193 11.80 0.19 17.12
N TYR A 194 11.34 0.30 15.88
CA TYR A 194 11.88 1.14 14.83
C TYR A 194 10.78 2.06 14.36
N SER A 195 10.99 3.36 14.48
CA SER A 195 9.97 4.38 14.20
C SER A 195 10.56 5.77 14.03
N ASP A 196 11.85 5.82 13.67
CA ASP A 196 12.53 7.06 13.39
C ASP A 196 12.04 7.69 12.09
N TYR A 197 12.17 8.99 11.96
CA TYR A 197 11.82 9.74 10.74
C TYR A 197 10.37 9.60 10.26
N MET A 198 9.45 9.09 11.10
CA MET A 198 8.05 8.77 10.68
C MET A 198 7.38 9.95 9.96
N PHE A 199 7.62 11.19 10.39
CA PHE A 199 7.05 12.42 9.84
C PHE A 199 8.09 13.37 9.25
N ASP A 200 9.33 12.90 9.04
CA ASP A 200 10.40 13.76 8.53
C ASP A 200 9.99 14.36 7.18
N ASN A 201 10.19 15.68 7.04
CA ASN A 201 9.82 16.48 5.87
C ASN A 201 8.29 16.46 5.51
N CYS A 202 7.38 16.20 6.46
CA CYS A 202 5.92 16.37 6.29
C CYS A 202 5.51 17.81 6.62
N GLN A 203 5.99 18.78 5.87
CA GLN A 203 6.00 20.22 6.23
C GLN A 203 4.60 20.83 6.40
N LEU A 204 3.57 20.27 5.78
CA LEU A 204 2.19 20.76 5.87
C LEU A 204 1.35 20.03 6.92
N LEU A 205 1.92 18.98 7.55
CA LEU A 205 1.17 18.13 8.47
C LEU A 205 0.74 18.89 9.73
N LYS A 206 -0.53 18.74 10.08
CA LYS A 206 -1.19 19.34 11.24
C LYS A 206 -1.96 18.26 12.01
N GLY A 207 -2.10 18.48 13.30
CA GLY A 207 -2.91 17.67 14.21
C GLY A 207 -3.14 18.47 15.48
N ALA A 208 -2.99 17.88 16.65
CA ALA A 208 -2.91 18.63 17.90
C ALA A 208 -1.70 19.59 17.91
N LEU A 209 -0.61 19.24 17.22
CA LEU A 209 0.42 20.19 16.85
C LEU A 209 -0.07 21.08 15.70
N PRO A 210 -0.13 22.42 15.89
CA PRO A 210 -0.73 23.32 14.91
C PRO A 210 0.11 23.50 13.65
N LYS A 211 1.39 23.13 13.73
CA LYS A 211 2.34 23.19 12.60
C LYS A 211 3.46 22.15 12.73
N TYR A 212 4.05 21.82 11.60
CA TYR A 212 5.22 20.93 11.53
C TYR A 212 6.41 21.49 12.34
N ASN A 213 7.15 20.56 12.96
CA ASN A 213 8.39 20.86 13.68
C ASN A 213 9.43 19.77 13.35
N ALA A 214 10.52 20.16 12.70
CA ALA A 214 11.59 19.25 12.26
C ALA A 214 12.27 18.46 13.41
N ASN A 215 12.15 18.90 14.66
CA ASN A 215 12.65 18.19 15.84
C ASN A 215 11.63 17.19 16.42
N LYS A 216 10.44 17.07 15.81
CA LYS A 216 9.33 16.24 16.30
C LYS A 216 8.86 15.30 15.19
N THR A 217 9.71 14.40 14.72
CA THR A 217 9.46 13.59 13.53
C THR A 217 9.31 12.09 13.79
N ASN A 218 9.54 11.64 15.02
CA ASN A 218 9.43 10.22 15.37
C ASN A 218 8.05 9.83 15.94
N HIS A 219 7.87 8.56 16.26
CA HIS A 219 6.63 7.96 16.76
C HIS A 219 6.02 8.61 18.01
N LYS A 220 6.82 9.31 18.85
CA LYS A 220 6.31 10.03 20.03
C LYS A 220 5.26 11.07 19.66
N PHE A 221 5.29 11.55 18.42
CA PHE A 221 4.35 12.50 17.87
C PHE A 221 3.26 11.85 17.02
N ALA A 222 3.22 10.51 16.95
CA ALA A 222 2.16 9.72 16.33
C ALA A 222 0.98 9.54 17.29
N ASN A 223 0.35 10.65 17.70
CA ASN A 223 -0.82 10.64 18.57
C ASN A 223 -1.70 11.87 18.31
N TYR A 224 -2.97 11.81 18.74
CA TYR A 224 -3.96 12.87 18.51
C TYR A 224 -4.10 13.84 19.69
N LYS A 225 -3.36 13.67 20.80
CA LYS A 225 -3.40 14.57 21.98
C LYS A 225 -2.38 15.70 21.88
N THR A 226 -1.17 15.38 21.45
CA THR A 226 -0.02 16.30 21.44
C THR A 226 0.83 16.19 20.16
N GLY A 227 0.40 15.37 19.20
CA GLY A 227 1.15 15.03 18.01
C GLY A 227 0.48 15.47 16.71
N TYR A 228 0.79 14.76 15.63
CA TYR A 228 0.35 15.08 14.27
C TYR A 228 -0.93 14.38 13.83
N PHE A 229 -1.46 13.46 14.62
CA PHE A 229 -2.67 12.75 14.25
C PHE A 229 -3.94 13.55 14.58
N THR A 230 -4.97 13.31 13.82
CA THR A 230 -6.33 13.77 14.03
C THR A 230 -7.19 12.56 14.40
N LYS A 231 -7.89 12.61 15.54
CA LYS A 231 -8.84 11.56 15.90
C LYS A 231 -10.05 11.65 14.97
N LEU A 232 -10.39 10.55 14.30
CA LEU A 232 -11.65 10.48 13.57
C LEU A 232 -12.78 10.41 14.59
N VAL A 233 -13.57 11.47 14.67
CA VAL A 233 -14.82 11.48 15.44
C VAL A 233 -15.91 11.05 14.47
N VAL A 234 -16.37 9.80 14.57
CA VAL A 234 -17.59 9.37 13.89
C VAL A 234 -18.73 10.17 14.54
N ARG A 235 -19.22 11.18 13.85
CA ARG A 235 -20.53 11.77 14.21
C ARG A 235 -21.54 10.68 13.87
N ASN A 236 -22.11 10.07 14.92
CA ASN A 236 -23.31 9.25 14.73
C ASN A 236 -24.29 10.13 13.97
N GLY A 237 -24.65 9.69 12.76
CA GLY A 237 -25.49 10.47 11.87
C GLY A 237 -26.79 10.84 12.58
N ASP A 238 -27.22 12.04 12.33
CA ASP A 238 -28.63 12.37 12.43
C ASP A 238 -29.36 11.47 11.44
N GLU A 239 -30.25 10.59 11.97
CA GLU A 239 -31.23 9.84 11.21
C GLU A 239 -32.22 10.79 10.51
#